data_5e11a66538d1078d2910432add59335a
#
_entry.id   5e11a66538d1078d2910432add59335a
#
_cell.length_a   1.000
_cell.length_b   1.000
_cell.length_c   1.000
_cell.angle_alpha   90.00
_cell.angle_beta   90.00
_cell.angle_gamma   90.00
#
_symmetry.space_group_name_H-M   'P 1'
#
loop_
_entity.id
_entity.type
_entity.pdbx_description
1 polymer ?
#
loop_
_entity_poly.entity_id
_entity_poly.type
_entity_poly.pdbx_seq_one_letter_code
_entity_poly.pdbx_strand_id
1 'polypeptide(L)'
;MRLFLMFNMLFNWFPQAEPLIVTVNQEQIEWQSVCGTSSTKTYMDYRMITNRDSQQYKYIQSRMEARNGLLYDTDGSIGVALGSWWGKIGSKWTVELSSGEVYDLVKIDEKADKHTINGCQHIGDGSVIEFVIDTQTVPNSWWGGNGLVWNGNFNNYHKFKGNIQRIGKKKTVEVELDVSEFFPNHIQYK
;
A
#
# COMPACT_ATOMS: atom_id res chain seq x y z
N MET A 1 2.28 -70.63 41.76
CA MET A 1 1.17 -69.68 41.98
C MET A 1 1.64 -68.32 41.50
N ARG A 2 1.25 -67.90 40.25
CA ARG A 2 1.62 -66.61 39.66
C ARG A 2 0.43 -65.67 39.83
N LEU A 3 0.65 -64.61 40.62
CA LEU A 3 -0.32 -63.55 40.83
C LEU A 3 -0.27 -62.59 39.63
N PHE A 4 -1.34 -62.54 38.79
CA PHE A 4 -1.51 -61.59 37.72
C PHE A 4 -2.14 -60.32 38.30
N LEU A 5 -1.34 -59.31 38.49
CA LEU A 5 -1.85 -57.96 38.79
C LEU A 5 -2.40 -57.34 37.49
N MET A 6 -3.72 -57.30 37.34
CA MET A 6 -4.37 -56.48 36.32
C MET A 6 -4.29 -55.03 36.74
N PHE A 7 -3.50 -54.27 36.02
CA PHE A 7 -3.49 -52.80 36.08
C PHE A 7 -4.67 -52.31 35.27
N ASN A 8 -5.79 -51.93 35.95
CA ASN A 8 -6.86 -51.18 35.34
C ASN A 8 -6.34 -49.77 35.07
N MET A 9 -5.96 -49.48 33.81
CA MET A 9 -5.79 -48.09 33.36
C MET A 9 -7.15 -47.43 33.25
N LEU A 10 -7.54 -46.72 34.27
CA LEU A 10 -8.63 -45.75 34.20
C LEU A 10 -8.12 -44.60 33.30
N PHE A 11 -8.44 -44.63 32.02
CA PHE A 11 -8.34 -43.47 31.17
C PHE A 11 -9.34 -42.43 31.68
N ASN A 12 -8.87 -41.48 32.46
CA ASN A 12 -9.62 -40.29 32.77
C ASN A 12 -9.88 -39.54 31.44
N TRP A 13 -11.06 -39.74 30.93
CA TRP A 13 -11.55 -38.98 29.78
C TRP A 13 -11.95 -37.61 30.28
N PHE A 14 -10.98 -36.71 30.45
CA PHE A 14 -11.29 -35.30 30.63
C PHE A 14 -11.75 -34.78 29.26
N PRO A 15 -12.95 -34.18 29.18
CA PRO A 15 -13.33 -33.48 27.96
C PRO A 15 -12.29 -32.40 27.73
N GLN A 16 -11.61 -32.46 26.57
CA GLN A 16 -10.71 -31.40 26.15
C GLN A 16 -11.57 -30.16 25.95
N ALA A 17 -11.19 -29.06 26.58
CA ALA A 17 -11.86 -27.77 26.34
C ALA A 17 -11.78 -27.42 24.84
N GLU A 18 -12.91 -27.05 24.29
CA GLU A 18 -12.95 -26.58 22.92
C GLU A 18 -12.09 -25.31 22.79
N PRO A 19 -11.31 -25.15 21.71
CA PRO A 19 -10.48 -23.98 21.52
C PRO A 19 -11.35 -22.70 21.44
N LEU A 20 -10.89 -21.64 22.08
CA LEU A 20 -11.52 -20.33 21.96
C LEU A 20 -10.95 -19.62 20.74
N ILE A 21 -11.71 -19.67 19.64
CA ILE A 21 -11.31 -19.07 18.37
C ILE A 21 -11.90 -17.66 18.26
N VAL A 22 -11.05 -16.69 17.98
CA VAL A 22 -11.43 -15.30 17.68
C VAL A 22 -11.05 -14.98 16.24
N THR A 23 -12.02 -14.51 15.46
CA THR A 23 -11.78 -14.02 14.12
C THR A 23 -11.39 -12.54 14.18
N VAL A 24 -10.24 -12.21 13.61
CA VAL A 24 -9.75 -10.83 13.49
C VAL A 24 -9.52 -10.47 12.03
N ASN A 25 -9.82 -9.23 11.69
CA ASN A 25 -9.48 -8.66 10.39
C ASN A 25 -8.03 -8.17 10.41
N GLN A 26 -7.19 -8.72 9.54
CA GLN A 26 -5.80 -8.31 9.38
C GLN A 26 -5.57 -7.71 8.00
N GLU A 27 -4.92 -6.54 7.94
CA GLU A 27 -4.44 -6.00 6.67
C GLU A 27 -3.17 -6.75 6.25
N GLN A 28 -3.18 -7.26 5.03
CA GLN A 28 -2.02 -7.83 4.36
C GLN A 28 -1.78 -7.10 3.04
N ILE A 29 -0.53 -7.06 2.58
CA ILE A 29 -0.19 -6.48 1.28
C ILE A 29 0.05 -7.62 0.30
N GLU A 30 -0.78 -7.69 -0.73
CA GLU A 30 -0.56 -8.59 -1.85
C GLU A 30 0.43 -7.94 -2.82
N TRP A 31 1.71 -8.30 -2.64
CA TRP A 31 2.81 -7.77 -3.42
C TRP A 31 2.85 -8.36 -4.82
N GLN A 32 3.21 -7.53 -5.79
CA GLN A 32 3.47 -7.95 -7.17
C GLN A 32 4.76 -7.31 -7.71
N SER A 33 5.33 -7.93 -8.73
CA SER A 33 6.51 -7.42 -9.40
C SER A 33 6.20 -6.11 -10.11
N VAL A 34 7.16 -5.22 -10.12
CA VAL A 34 7.08 -3.95 -10.84
C VAL A 34 7.45 -4.17 -12.30
N CYS A 35 6.73 -3.57 -13.21
CA CYS A 35 6.99 -3.63 -14.65
C CYS A 35 8.14 -2.71 -15.12
N GLY A 36 8.75 -1.94 -14.19
CA GLY A 36 9.86 -1.06 -14.47
C GLY A 36 10.77 -0.94 -13.25
N THR A 37 12.06 -0.73 -13.51
CA THR A 37 13.11 -0.66 -12.49
C THR A 37 13.69 0.74 -12.30
N SER A 38 13.13 1.76 -12.96
CA SER A 38 13.63 3.12 -12.87
C SER A 38 13.46 3.70 -11.47
N SER A 39 14.52 4.34 -10.98
CA SER A 39 14.45 5.17 -9.77
C SER A 39 13.73 6.50 -10.01
N THR A 40 13.52 6.86 -11.28
CA THR A 40 12.91 8.14 -11.67
C THR A 40 11.44 8.19 -11.26
N LYS A 41 11.08 9.25 -10.54
CA LYS A 41 9.71 9.59 -10.17
C LYS A 41 9.49 11.05 -10.57
N THR A 42 8.68 11.23 -11.60
CA THR A 42 8.37 12.56 -12.14
C THR A 42 7.25 13.24 -11.35
N TYR A 43 6.87 14.44 -11.76
CA TYR A 43 5.72 15.12 -11.23
C TYR A 43 4.97 15.92 -12.28
N MET A 44 3.72 16.19 -12.01
CA MET A 44 2.88 17.14 -12.73
C MET A 44 2.08 18.01 -11.75
N ASP A 45 1.72 19.20 -12.17
CA ASP A 45 0.82 20.05 -11.40
C ASP A 45 -0.62 19.62 -11.60
N TYR A 46 -1.38 19.45 -10.53
CA TYR A 46 -2.77 18.99 -10.58
C TYR A 46 -3.68 19.92 -11.40
N ARG A 47 -3.34 21.21 -11.52
CA ARG A 47 -4.11 22.18 -12.32
C ARG A 47 -4.02 21.95 -13.81
N MET A 48 -3.10 21.09 -14.25
CA MET A 48 -3.08 20.63 -15.66
C MET A 48 -4.27 19.71 -15.99
N ILE A 49 -4.95 19.18 -14.98
CA ILE A 49 -6.16 18.37 -15.14
C ILE A 49 -7.36 19.32 -15.21
N THR A 50 -7.67 19.80 -16.41
CA THR A 50 -8.64 20.89 -16.64
C THR A 50 -10.05 20.40 -17.00
N ASN A 51 -10.21 19.16 -17.44
CA ASN A 51 -11.51 18.62 -17.80
C ASN A 51 -12.33 18.33 -16.54
N ARG A 52 -13.28 19.21 -16.23
CA ARG A 52 -14.12 19.15 -15.02
C ARG A 52 -15.06 17.94 -14.98
N ASP A 53 -15.36 17.34 -16.13
CA ASP A 53 -16.21 16.15 -16.23
C ASP A 53 -15.42 14.84 -16.04
N SER A 54 -14.09 14.90 -16.08
CA SER A 54 -13.23 13.73 -15.92
C SER A 54 -13.32 13.16 -14.50
N GLN A 55 -13.08 11.85 -14.38
CA GLN A 55 -12.99 11.18 -13.08
C GLN A 55 -11.82 11.71 -12.26
N GLN A 56 -10.70 12.05 -12.91
CA GLN A 56 -9.52 12.61 -12.28
C GLN A 56 -9.85 13.93 -11.58
N TYR A 57 -10.44 14.89 -12.32
CA TYR A 57 -10.81 16.18 -11.76
C TYR A 57 -11.76 16.03 -10.57
N LYS A 58 -12.83 15.23 -10.74
CA LYS A 58 -13.84 15.00 -9.69
C LYS A 58 -13.22 14.35 -8.45
N TYR A 59 -12.32 13.38 -8.63
CA TYR A 59 -11.63 12.73 -7.51
C TYR A 59 -10.76 13.74 -6.73
N ILE A 60 -9.94 14.51 -7.45
CA ILE A 60 -9.07 15.52 -6.84
C ILE A 60 -9.89 16.52 -6.03
N GLN A 61 -10.94 17.10 -6.63
CA GLN A 61 -11.75 18.13 -5.97
C GLN A 61 -12.52 17.64 -4.74
N SER A 62 -12.88 16.36 -4.71
CA SER A 62 -13.73 15.81 -3.64
C SER A 62 -12.94 15.11 -2.53
N ARG A 63 -11.70 14.67 -2.79
CA ARG A 63 -10.99 13.77 -1.90
C ARG A 63 -9.57 14.19 -1.55
N MET A 64 -8.94 15.06 -2.37
CA MET A 64 -7.52 15.36 -2.20
C MET A 64 -7.32 16.69 -1.48
N GLU A 65 -6.36 16.71 -0.57
CA GLU A 65 -5.90 17.89 0.15
C GLU A 65 -4.41 18.13 -0.11
N ALA A 66 -4.05 19.37 -0.46
CA ALA A 66 -2.64 19.74 -0.65
C ALA A 66 -1.97 20.04 0.70
N ARG A 67 -0.86 19.35 0.97
CA ARG A 67 -0.02 19.58 2.14
C ARG A 67 1.45 19.59 1.73
N ASN A 68 2.11 20.75 1.87
CA ASN A 68 3.51 20.94 1.46
C ASN A 68 3.79 20.47 0.02
N GLY A 69 2.89 20.80 -0.89
CA GLY A 69 3.01 20.47 -2.31
C GLY A 69 2.51 19.09 -2.72
N LEU A 70 2.47 18.09 -1.86
CA LEU A 70 1.88 16.78 -2.16
C LEU A 70 0.37 16.80 -1.96
N LEU A 71 -0.34 16.06 -2.78
CA LEU A 71 -1.77 15.81 -2.61
C LEU A 71 -1.99 14.51 -1.83
N TYR A 72 -2.83 14.58 -0.80
CA TYR A 72 -3.16 13.44 0.05
C TYR A 72 -4.65 13.14 0.02
N ASP A 73 -5.01 11.87 -0.08
CA ASP A 73 -6.38 11.40 0.14
C ASP A 73 -6.71 11.41 1.65
N THR A 74 -7.95 11.23 1.97
CA THR A 74 -8.50 11.21 3.35
C THR A 74 -7.85 10.17 4.26
N ASP A 75 -7.29 9.09 3.69
CA ASP A 75 -6.55 8.05 4.42
C ASP A 75 -5.02 8.26 4.46
N GLY A 76 -4.52 9.38 3.91
CA GLY A 76 -3.12 9.70 3.87
C GLY A 76 -2.36 9.16 2.65
N SER A 77 -3.02 8.46 1.73
CA SER A 77 -2.41 8.01 0.47
C SER A 77 -2.01 9.19 -0.40
N ILE A 78 -0.81 9.14 -1.00
CA ILE A 78 -0.27 10.20 -1.84
C ILE A 78 -0.83 10.09 -3.26
N GLY A 79 -1.31 11.21 -3.80
CA GLY A 79 -1.85 11.29 -5.16
C GLY A 79 -0.80 11.20 -6.25
N VAL A 80 -0.99 10.27 -7.19
CA VAL A 80 -0.07 10.00 -8.29
C VAL A 80 -0.80 9.75 -9.61
N ALA A 81 -0.10 10.01 -10.72
CA ALA A 81 -0.44 9.48 -12.03
C ALA A 81 0.27 8.14 -12.25
N LEU A 82 -0.49 7.15 -12.64
CA LEU A 82 -0.03 5.81 -13.00
C LEU A 82 -0.62 5.43 -14.36
N GLY A 83 0.02 4.54 -15.09
CA GLY A 83 -0.53 4.02 -16.35
C GLY A 83 -1.79 3.18 -16.15
N SER A 84 -2.46 2.82 -17.24
CA SER A 84 -3.74 2.09 -17.24
C SER A 84 -3.63 0.70 -16.59
N TRP A 85 -2.46 0.06 -16.65
CA TRP A 85 -2.20 -1.24 -16.04
C TRP A 85 -2.41 -1.26 -14.51
N TRP A 86 -2.25 -0.09 -13.86
CA TRP A 86 -2.40 0.06 -12.42
C TRP A 86 -3.86 0.29 -11.96
N GLY A 87 -4.82 0.03 -12.83
CA GLY A 87 -6.24 0.12 -12.51
C GLY A 87 -6.85 1.50 -12.76
N LYS A 88 -8.06 1.71 -12.28
CA LYS A 88 -8.85 2.94 -12.47
C LYS A 88 -8.46 4.04 -11.48
N ILE A 89 -8.96 5.26 -11.72
CA ILE A 89 -8.87 6.37 -10.76
C ILE A 89 -9.46 5.95 -9.41
N GLY A 90 -8.75 6.27 -8.33
CA GLY A 90 -9.06 5.86 -6.97
C GLY A 90 -8.45 4.51 -6.55
N SER A 91 -7.77 3.79 -7.47
CA SER A 91 -7.03 2.56 -7.09
C SER A 91 -5.90 2.89 -6.13
N LYS A 92 -5.82 2.13 -5.03
CA LYS A 92 -4.80 2.31 -3.98
C LYS A 92 -3.73 1.25 -4.08
N TRP A 93 -2.51 1.65 -3.77
CA TRP A 93 -1.33 0.83 -3.87
C TRP A 93 -0.37 1.15 -2.72
N THR A 94 0.34 0.15 -2.25
CA THR A 94 1.48 0.32 -1.34
C THR A 94 2.75 0.07 -2.12
N VAL A 95 3.73 0.95 -1.96
CA VAL A 95 5.03 0.88 -2.64
C VAL A 95 6.12 0.71 -1.61
N GLU A 96 7.06 -0.19 -1.90
CA GLU A 96 8.32 -0.32 -1.17
C GLU A 96 9.48 0.04 -2.10
N LEU A 97 10.36 0.91 -1.62
CA LEU A 97 11.55 1.34 -2.32
C LEU A 97 12.78 0.56 -1.87
N SER A 98 13.83 0.58 -2.69
CA SER A 98 15.14 -0.02 -2.37
C SER A 98 15.84 0.62 -1.16
N SER A 99 15.37 1.79 -0.72
CA SER A 99 15.79 2.42 0.53
C SER A 99 15.15 1.81 1.78
N GLY A 100 14.15 0.94 1.62
CA GLY A 100 13.31 0.41 2.70
C GLY A 100 12.11 1.27 3.04
N GLU A 101 11.97 2.46 2.42
CA GLU A 101 10.80 3.32 2.62
C GLU A 101 9.55 2.67 2.01
N VAL A 102 8.46 2.74 2.77
CA VAL A 102 7.14 2.23 2.37
C VAL A 102 6.10 3.33 2.50
N TYR A 103 5.28 3.50 1.47
CA TYR A 103 4.19 4.49 1.51
C TYR A 103 3.03 4.09 0.62
N ASP A 104 1.85 4.63 0.95
CA ASP A 104 0.62 4.38 0.22
C ASP A 104 0.40 5.44 -0.85
N LEU A 105 -0.06 4.98 -2.00
CA LEU A 105 -0.38 5.79 -3.16
C LEU A 105 -1.86 5.65 -3.52
N VAL A 106 -2.43 6.68 -4.09
CA VAL A 106 -3.73 6.63 -4.77
C VAL A 106 -3.58 7.15 -6.20
N LYS A 107 -4.07 6.38 -7.16
CA LYS A 107 -4.09 6.80 -8.56
C LYS A 107 -5.15 7.88 -8.75
N ILE A 108 -4.73 9.12 -8.99
CA ILE A 108 -5.63 10.26 -9.21
C ILE A 108 -5.56 10.81 -10.63
N ASP A 109 -4.54 10.37 -11.40
CA ASP A 109 -4.45 10.66 -12.82
C ASP A 109 -3.90 9.45 -13.59
N GLU A 110 -4.02 9.49 -14.92
CA GLU A 110 -3.62 8.39 -15.78
C GLU A 110 -2.63 8.83 -16.85
N LYS A 111 -1.45 8.18 -16.84
CA LYS A 111 -0.50 8.29 -17.97
C LYS A 111 -1.12 7.67 -19.21
N ALA A 112 -1.17 8.43 -20.31
CA ALA A 112 -1.75 7.94 -21.55
C ALA A 112 -0.97 6.72 -22.09
N ASP A 113 -1.68 5.69 -22.54
CA ASP A 113 -1.08 4.43 -23.03
C ASP A 113 -0.06 4.64 -24.15
N LYS A 114 -0.28 5.63 -25.02
CA LYS A 114 0.70 6.00 -26.07
C LYS A 114 2.06 6.46 -25.54
N HIS A 115 2.14 6.83 -24.26
CA HIS A 115 3.36 7.28 -23.60
C HIS A 115 3.90 6.21 -22.63
N THR A 116 3.28 5.03 -22.57
CA THR A 116 3.67 3.96 -21.67
C THR A 116 3.94 2.64 -22.38
N ILE A 117 4.79 1.81 -21.80
CA ILE A 117 4.98 0.43 -22.23
C ILE A 117 3.91 -0.41 -21.54
N ASN A 118 2.98 -0.97 -22.31
CA ASN A 118 1.87 -1.79 -21.83
C ASN A 118 1.04 -1.13 -20.69
N GLY A 119 0.86 0.18 -20.76
CA GLY A 119 0.12 0.90 -19.71
C GLY A 119 0.84 0.99 -18.37
N CYS A 120 2.11 0.62 -18.27
CA CYS A 120 2.82 0.53 -17.00
C CYS A 120 3.84 1.65 -16.77
N GLN A 121 5.00 1.58 -17.43
CA GLN A 121 6.08 2.55 -17.25
C GLN A 121 6.15 3.52 -18.42
N HIS A 122 6.60 4.73 -18.19
CA HIS A 122 6.78 5.75 -19.23
C HIS A 122 7.90 5.37 -20.21
N ILE A 123 7.66 5.57 -21.51
CA ILE A 123 8.59 5.16 -22.59
C ILE A 123 9.91 5.92 -22.50
N GLY A 124 9.88 7.23 -22.18
CA GLY A 124 11.06 8.08 -22.26
C GLY A 124 12.04 7.91 -21.10
N ASP A 125 11.54 7.80 -19.87
CA ASP A 125 12.37 7.80 -18.65
C ASP A 125 12.19 6.56 -17.77
N GLY A 126 11.31 5.65 -18.16
CA GLY A 126 11.00 4.43 -17.40
C GLY A 126 10.24 4.66 -16.11
N SER A 127 9.80 5.90 -15.81
CA SER A 127 9.09 6.20 -14.58
C SER A 127 7.75 5.46 -14.50
N VAL A 128 7.50 4.80 -13.39
CA VAL A 128 6.19 4.23 -13.07
C VAL A 128 5.33 5.29 -12.39
N ILE A 129 5.88 5.91 -11.36
CA ILE A 129 5.19 6.90 -10.52
C ILE A 129 5.45 8.31 -11.05
N GLU A 130 4.40 9.10 -11.19
CA GLU A 130 4.46 10.53 -11.37
C GLU A 130 3.61 11.20 -10.29
N PHE A 131 4.24 11.97 -9.41
CA PHE A 131 3.53 12.66 -8.33
C PHE A 131 2.63 13.75 -8.91
N VAL A 132 1.37 13.77 -8.49
CA VAL A 132 0.46 14.88 -8.79
C VAL A 132 0.54 15.87 -7.63
N ILE A 133 1.07 17.06 -7.90
CA ILE A 133 1.44 18.02 -6.86
C ILE A 133 0.74 19.37 -7.03
N ASP A 134 0.72 20.18 -5.96
CA ASP A 134 0.40 21.59 -6.02
C ASP A 134 1.71 22.40 -6.03
N THR A 135 2.16 22.82 -7.20
CA THR A 135 3.41 23.58 -7.34
C THR A 135 3.38 24.95 -6.67
N GLN A 136 2.21 25.47 -6.27
CA GLN A 136 2.11 26.75 -5.57
C GLN A 136 2.39 26.61 -4.07
N THR A 137 2.20 25.42 -3.50
CA THR A 137 2.40 25.17 -2.06
C THR A 137 3.65 24.34 -1.78
N VAL A 138 4.40 23.96 -2.82
CA VAL A 138 5.68 23.26 -2.68
C VAL A 138 6.70 24.17 -1.97
N PRO A 139 7.37 23.70 -0.92
CA PRO A 139 8.44 24.44 -0.27
C PRO A 139 9.57 24.81 -1.26
N ASN A 140 10.09 26.03 -1.16
CA ASN A 140 11.18 26.51 -2.03
C ASN A 140 12.42 25.61 -1.97
N SER A 141 12.65 24.91 -0.87
CA SER A 141 13.74 23.93 -0.70
C SER A 141 13.65 22.72 -1.63
N TRP A 142 12.52 22.50 -2.29
CA TRP A 142 12.38 21.42 -3.27
C TRP A 142 12.98 21.78 -4.63
N TRP A 143 13.15 23.07 -4.92
CA TRP A 143 13.58 23.57 -6.22
C TRP A 143 15.06 23.97 -6.22
N GLY A 144 15.67 23.95 -7.41
CA GLY A 144 17.06 24.38 -7.62
C GLY A 144 18.07 23.23 -7.63
N GLY A 145 19.34 23.53 -7.89
CA GLY A 145 20.41 22.55 -8.10
C GLY A 145 20.72 21.65 -6.89
N ASN A 146 20.40 22.12 -5.66
CA ASN A 146 20.49 21.34 -4.44
C ASN A 146 19.10 21.00 -3.88
N GLY A 147 18.05 21.22 -4.65
CA GLY A 147 16.68 20.98 -4.23
C GLY A 147 16.33 19.48 -4.16
N LEU A 148 15.27 19.17 -3.41
CA LEU A 148 14.79 17.79 -3.24
C LEU A 148 14.25 17.20 -4.56
N VAL A 149 13.81 18.07 -5.48
CA VAL A 149 13.32 17.69 -6.80
C VAL A 149 14.23 18.29 -7.87
N TRP A 150 15.33 17.61 -8.14
CA TRP A 150 16.29 18.06 -9.14
C TRP A 150 15.94 17.45 -10.51
N ASN A 151 15.95 18.29 -11.54
CA ASN A 151 15.58 17.89 -12.91
C ASN A 151 14.24 17.14 -13.01
N GLY A 152 13.24 17.55 -12.20
CA GLY A 152 11.92 16.93 -12.23
C GLY A 152 11.85 15.53 -11.58
N ASN A 153 12.89 15.11 -10.86
CA ASN A 153 12.97 13.78 -10.28
C ASN A 153 12.95 13.81 -8.76
N PHE A 154 11.89 13.25 -8.17
CA PHE A 154 11.73 13.10 -6.72
C PHE A 154 12.69 12.10 -6.08
N ASN A 155 13.51 11.39 -6.84
CA ASN A 155 14.48 10.45 -6.28
C ASN A 155 15.54 11.12 -5.38
N ASN A 156 15.70 12.44 -5.45
CA ASN A 156 16.57 13.20 -4.56
C ASN A 156 15.93 13.48 -3.19
N TYR A 157 14.62 13.38 -3.08
CA TYR A 157 13.93 13.53 -1.81
C TYR A 157 14.08 12.23 -1.01
N HIS A 158 14.66 12.31 0.20
CA HIS A 158 15.03 11.14 1.00
C HIS A 158 13.89 10.12 1.19
N LYS A 159 12.65 10.60 1.35
CA LYS A 159 11.45 9.75 1.47
C LYS A 159 11.11 8.97 0.20
N PHE A 160 11.54 9.44 -0.96
CA PHE A 160 11.22 8.83 -2.25
C PHE A 160 12.44 8.29 -2.98
N LYS A 161 13.58 8.24 -2.28
CA LYS A 161 14.85 7.79 -2.85
C LYS A 161 14.87 6.28 -3.09
N GLY A 162 15.40 5.88 -4.22
CA GLY A 162 15.60 4.47 -4.57
C GLY A 162 14.65 3.97 -5.64
N ASN A 163 14.93 2.77 -6.12
CA ASN A 163 14.09 2.09 -7.10
C ASN A 163 12.84 1.55 -6.41
N ILE A 164 11.76 1.42 -7.16
CA ILE A 164 10.59 0.67 -6.69
C ILE A 164 10.99 -0.81 -6.68
N GLN A 165 11.01 -1.43 -5.51
CA GLN A 165 11.29 -2.86 -5.38
C GLN A 165 10.06 -3.69 -5.64
N ARG A 166 8.95 -3.31 -5.04
CA ARG A 166 7.66 -3.96 -5.19
C ARG A 166 6.52 -2.99 -4.97
N ILE A 167 5.40 -3.31 -5.54
CA ILE A 167 4.15 -2.58 -5.39
C ILE A 167 3.05 -3.60 -5.10
N GLY A 168 2.11 -3.26 -4.23
CA GLY A 168 1.07 -4.20 -3.82
C GLY A 168 -0.23 -3.50 -3.48
N LYS A 169 -1.25 -4.32 -3.29
CA LYS A 169 -2.56 -3.86 -2.81
C LYS A 169 -2.78 -4.32 -1.38
N LYS A 170 -3.29 -3.44 -0.54
CA LYS A 170 -3.82 -3.82 0.76
C LYS A 170 -5.06 -4.68 0.57
N LYS A 171 -5.11 -5.79 1.27
CA LYS A 171 -6.21 -6.73 1.32
C LYS A 171 -6.53 -7.02 2.77
N THR A 172 -7.78 -6.93 3.13
CA THR A 172 -8.24 -7.40 4.43
C THR A 172 -8.46 -8.91 4.34
N VAL A 173 -7.84 -9.65 5.23
CA VAL A 173 -8.03 -11.09 5.39
C VAL A 173 -8.57 -11.38 6.79
N GLU A 174 -9.48 -12.32 6.88
CA GLU A 174 -9.93 -12.85 8.16
C GLU A 174 -8.93 -13.91 8.61
N VAL A 175 -8.44 -13.76 9.84
CA VAL A 175 -7.53 -14.71 10.47
C VAL A 175 -8.16 -15.23 11.74
N GLU A 176 -8.25 -16.53 11.85
CA GLU A 176 -8.69 -17.19 13.08
C GLU A 176 -7.49 -17.36 14.02
N LEU A 177 -7.63 -16.86 15.24
CA LEU A 177 -6.62 -16.98 16.27
C LEU A 177 -7.18 -17.85 17.41
N ASP A 178 -6.45 -18.91 17.77
CA ASP A 178 -6.72 -19.64 19.00
C ASP A 178 -6.17 -18.82 20.17
N VAL A 179 -7.06 -18.31 20.99
CA VAL A 179 -6.72 -17.51 22.17
C VAL A 179 -6.92 -18.27 23.47
N SER A 180 -7.11 -19.58 23.43
CA SER A 180 -7.35 -20.43 24.60
C SER A 180 -6.27 -20.30 25.66
N GLU A 181 -5.01 -20.11 25.27
CA GLU A 181 -3.89 -19.94 26.19
C GLU A 181 -3.99 -18.66 27.03
N PHE A 182 -4.63 -17.62 26.49
CA PHE A 182 -4.79 -16.33 27.19
C PHE A 182 -5.99 -16.31 28.14
N PHE A 183 -6.94 -17.25 27.95
CA PHE A 183 -8.17 -17.33 28.74
C PHE A 183 -8.37 -18.74 29.29
N PRO A 184 -7.47 -19.29 30.14
CA PRO A 184 -7.50 -20.68 30.58
C PRO A 184 -8.73 -21.05 31.44
N ASN A 185 -9.47 -20.05 31.90
CA ASN A 185 -10.65 -20.24 32.76
C ASN A 185 -11.99 -20.11 32.03
N HIS A 186 -12.00 -20.03 30.69
CA HIS A 186 -13.24 -20.03 29.92
C HIS A 186 -13.79 -21.47 29.76
N ILE A 187 -13.93 -22.18 30.87
CA ILE A 187 -14.70 -23.43 30.92
C ILE A 187 -16.17 -23.05 30.93
N GLN A 188 -16.85 -23.22 29.81
CA GLN A 188 -18.29 -23.15 29.80
C GLN A 188 -18.83 -24.35 30.60
N TYR A 189 -19.32 -24.09 31.81
CA TYR A 189 -20.19 -25.03 32.49
C TYR A 189 -21.50 -25.07 31.69
N LYS A 190 -21.75 -26.18 30.99
CA LYS A 190 -23.10 -26.56 30.55
C LYS A 190 -23.79 -27.32 31.66
#